data_7a42367503f5f2a20c4e972d88767159
#
_entry.id   7a42367503f5f2a20c4e972d88767159
#
_cell.length_a   1.000
_cell.length_b   1.000
_cell.length_c   1.000
_cell.angle_alpha   90.00
_cell.angle_beta   90.00
_cell.angle_gamma   90.00
#
_symmetry.space_group_name_H-M   'P 1'
#
loop_
_entity.id
_entity.type
_entity.pdbx_description
1 polymer ?
#
loop_
_entity_poly.entity_id
_entity_poly.type
_entity_poly.pdbx_seq_one_letter_code
_entity_poly.pdbx_strand_id
1 'polypeptide(L)'
;MKKILFSFVAVLSCISVMAQNNASLKMNLEKNKVYRFKSSSEQTISQTINGNQQNIDSKTSSTVSIKMIDATADFIVAEVRFDTIIYNTNSMGKTSIISSVSEGDIKSSETAAVMSYFMNRLSKNALYIKMDFAGKILEIVNSKMLSDVIMKDTSAIILTGMIGSGVKTQIKNTVSDKTLKTMIEAFTNYLPGKQVSTGDNWNVTVQVNSGGMLLDIITGYRLDGINGNNANIAAESNIKASENADPMMAGGAKITYDDLKGLSKSNMVIDIRTGLIIEEKAKTHIAGNLAISGPGFSMTMPMDINGESKVIAIK
;
A
#
# COMPACT_ATOMS: atom_id res chain seq x y z
N MET A 1 59.88 17.81 22.43
CA MET A 1 59.24 17.85 21.11
C MET A 1 58.61 16.52 20.65
N LYS A 2 59.11 15.33 21.01
CA LYS A 2 58.53 14.05 20.59
C LYS A 2 57.15 13.68 21.23
N LYS A 3 56.80 14.22 22.39
CA LYS A 3 55.52 13.93 23.07
C LYS A 3 54.33 14.72 22.52
N ILE A 4 54.55 15.85 21.88
CA ILE A 4 53.48 16.68 21.28
C ILE A 4 53.02 16.10 19.94
N LEU A 5 53.91 15.44 19.20
CA LEU A 5 53.58 14.83 17.91
C LEU A 5 52.64 13.63 18.04
N PHE A 6 52.72 12.87 19.15
CA PHE A 6 51.88 11.71 19.42
C PHE A 6 50.45 12.09 19.80
N SER A 7 50.27 13.23 20.47
CA SER A 7 48.92 13.75 20.80
C SER A 7 48.13 14.25 19.57
N PHE A 8 48.85 14.77 18.56
CA PHE A 8 48.22 15.30 17.36
C PHE A 8 47.72 14.18 16.42
N VAL A 9 48.43 13.03 16.38
CA VAL A 9 47.99 11.85 15.59
C VAL A 9 46.78 11.17 16.24
N ALA A 10 46.70 11.15 17.58
CA ALA A 10 45.53 10.56 18.28
C ALA A 10 44.24 11.39 18.12
N VAL A 11 44.34 12.71 17.94
CA VAL A 11 43.16 13.59 17.70
C VAL A 11 42.67 13.48 16.26
N LEU A 12 43.57 13.27 15.28
CA LEU A 12 43.15 13.08 13.88
C LEU A 12 42.43 11.73 13.65
N SER A 13 42.73 10.68 14.44
CA SER A 13 42.07 9.38 14.31
C SER A 13 40.66 9.37 14.87
N CYS A 14 40.28 10.31 15.74
CA CYS A 14 38.92 10.41 16.26
C CYS A 14 37.93 11.12 15.31
N ILE A 15 38.42 11.85 14.31
CA ILE A 15 37.54 12.59 13.36
C ILE A 15 37.01 11.67 12.24
N SER A 16 37.66 10.54 11.99
CA SER A 16 37.26 9.63 10.90
C SER A 16 36.09 8.72 11.23
N VAL A 17 35.57 8.69 12.45
CA VAL A 17 34.48 7.82 12.86
C VAL A 17 33.11 8.49 12.72
N MET A 18 33.04 9.80 12.53
CA MET A 18 31.77 10.55 12.42
C MET A 18 31.20 10.62 10.99
N ALA A 19 31.87 10.06 9.98
CA ALA A 19 31.53 10.31 8.57
C ALA A 19 30.47 9.35 7.98
N GLN A 20 29.95 8.39 8.74
CA GLN A 20 29.04 7.37 8.19
C GLN A 20 27.59 7.44 8.68
N ASN A 21 27.19 8.49 9.39
CA ASN A 21 25.86 8.54 10.03
C ASN A 21 24.78 9.25 9.21
N ASN A 22 25.07 9.72 8.00
CA ASN A 22 24.17 10.51 7.20
C ASN A 22 23.89 9.83 5.85
N ALA A 23 22.64 9.80 5.42
CA ALA A 23 22.22 9.34 4.10
C ALA A 23 21.25 10.32 3.46
N SER A 24 21.38 10.50 2.15
CA SER A 24 20.34 11.18 1.36
C SER A 24 19.28 10.15 0.99
N LEU A 25 18.18 10.11 1.74
CA LEU A 25 17.08 9.19 1.50
C LEU A 25 16.06 9.83 0.54
N LYS A 26 16.29 9.61 -0.75
CA LYS A 26 15.44 10.07 -1.85
C LYS A 26 15.43 9.06 -2.98
N MET A 27 14.37 9.07 -3.79
CA MET A 27 14.31 8.28 -5.02
C MET A 27 15.40 8.73 -6.00
N ASN A 28 16.21 7.76 -6.44
CA ASN A 28 17.30 7.98 -7.40
C ASN A 28 17.41 6.76 -8.32
N LEU A 29 16.46 6.67 -9.26
CA LEU A 29 16.30 5.53 -10.14
C LEU A 29 17.18 5.68 -11.39
N GLU A 30 17.72 4.57 -11.90
CA GLU A 30 18.43 4.54 -13.18
C GLU A 30 17.43 4.53 -14.34
N LYS A 31 17.67 5.40 -15.35
CA LYS A 31 16.78 5.51 -16.53
C LYS A 31 16.68 4.17 -17.25
N ASN A 32 15.45 3.79 -17.61
CA ASN A 32 15.08 2.54 -18.28
C ASN A 32 15.36 1.23 -17.52
N LYS A 33 15.87 1.29 -16.30
CA LYS A 33 16.01 0.11 -15.43
C LYS A 33 14.68 -0.23 -14.80
N VAL A 34 14.34 -1.51 -14.80
CA VAL A 34 13.13 -2.03 -14.18
C VAL A 34 13.45 -2.53 -12.78
N TYR A 35 12.71 -2.03 -11.80
CA TYR A 35 12.76 -2.45 -10.40
C TYR A 35 11.46 -3.19 -10.09
N ARG A 36 11.55 -4.38 -9.48
CA ARG A 36 10.40 -5.21 -9.15
C ARG A 36 10.29 -5.47 -7.68
N PHE A 37 9.07 -5.48 -7.19
CA PHE A 37 8.73 -5.74 -5.79
C PHE A 37 7.65 -6.79 -5.71
N LYS A 38 7.83 -7.74 -4.80
CA LYS A 38 6.78 -8.68 -4.42
C LYS A 38 6.26 -8.28 -3.05
N SER A 39 4.96 -8.07 -2.94
CA SER A 39 4.25 -7.87 -1.68
C SER A 39 3.42 -9.12 -1.36
N SER A 40 3.34 -9.47 -0.09
CA SER A 40 2.41 -10.46 0.44
C SER A 40 1.84 -9.97 1.75
N SER A 41 0.56 -10.22 1.98
CA SER A 41 -0.12 -9.91 3.24
C SER A 41 -1.06 -11.05 3.61
N GLU A 42 -1.08 -11.39 4.88
CA GLU A 42 -2.05 -12.33 5.47
C GLU A 42 -2.78 -11.61 6.59
N GLN A 43 -4.11 -11.70 6.60
CA GLN A 43 -4.96 -11.04 7.58
C GLN A 43 -6.05 -11.99 8.05
N THR A 44 -6.36 -11.95 9.34
CA THR A 44 -7.57 -12.54 9.91
C THR A 44 -8.44 -11.40 10.42
N ILE A 45 -9.67 -11.34 9.91
CA ILE A 45 -10.71 -10.39 10.31
C ILE A 45 -11.71 -11.18 11.16
N SER A 46 -11.78 -10.86 12.45
CA SER A 46 -12.76 -11.43 13.37
C SER A 46 -13.93 -10.46 13.54
N GLN A 47 -15.14 -10.94 13.33
CA GLN A 47 -16.37 -10.16 13.44
C GLN A 47 -17.35 -10.90 14.36
N THR A 48 -18.08 -10.16 15.20
CA THR A 48 -19.13 -10.76 16.03
C THR A 48 -20.51 -10.33 15.52
N ILE A 49 -21.27 -11.28 15.00
CA ILE A 49 -22.63 -11.06 14.46
C ILE A 49 -23.61 -11.84 15.32
N ASN A 50 -24.55 -11.17 15.98
CA ASN A 50 -25.55 -11.77 16.86
C ASN A 50 -24.94 -12.70 17.93
N GLY A 51 -23.80 -12.31 18.50
CA GLY A 51 -23.07 -13.09 19.53
C GLY A 51 -22.21 -14.23 18.96
N ASN A 52 -22.24 -14.50 17.64
CA ASN A 52 -21.42 -15.51 17.02
C ASN A 52 -20.18 -14.88 16.36
N GLN A 53 -19.00 -15.35 16.74
CA GLN A 53 -17.76 -14.93 16.10
C GLN A 53 -17.61 -15.60 14.73
N GLN A 54 -17.27 -14.80 13.74
CA GLN A 54 -16.93 -15.24 12.39
C GLN A 54 -15.56 -14.73 12.02
N ASN A 55 -14.74 -15.59 11.43
CA ASN A 55 -13.42 -15.25 10.95
C ASN A 55 -13.41 -15.23 9.41
N ILE A 56 -12.74 -14.23 8.87
CA ILE A 56 -12.45 -14.11 7.44
C ILE A 56 -10.94 -14.06 7.32
N ASP A 57 -10.36 -15.09 6.70
CA ASP A 57 -8.94 -15.10 6.38
C ASP A 57 -8.73 -14.55 4.97
N SER A 58 -7.81 -13.60 4.86
CA SER A 58 -7.47 -12.96 3.59
C SER A 58 -5.97 -13.04 3.34
N LYS A 59 -5.59 -13.50 2.14
CA LYS A 59 -4.20 -13.51 1.67
C LYS A 59 -4.13 -12.71 0.37
N THR A 60 -3.26 -11.70 0.38
CA THR A 60 -3.01 -10.88 -0.80
C THR A 60 -1.57 -11.08 -1.26
N SER A 61 -1.36 -11.19 -2.56
CA SER A 61 -0.03 -11.19 -3.16
C SER A 61 -0.04 -10.31 -4.40
N SER A 62 0.98 -9.46 -4.54
CA SER A 62 1.15 -8.66 -5.74
C SER A 62 2.62 -8.57 -6.15
N THR A 63 2.85 -8.41 -7.45
CA THR A 63 4.14 -8.03 -8.01
C THR A 63 3.95 -6.72 -8.76
N VAL A 64 4.78 -5.74 -8.43
CA VAL A 64 4.76 -4.40 -9.04
C VAL A 64 6.13 -4.13 -9.64
N SER A 65 6.15 -3.60 -10.85
CA SER A 65 7.37 -3.11 -11.50
C SER A 65 7.31 -1.60 -11.72
N ILE A 66 8.44 -0.94 -11.48
CA ILE A 66 8.64 0.51 -11.66
C ILE A 66 9.84 0.70 -12.58
N LYS A 67 9.67 1.49 -13.64
CA LYS A 67 10.74 1.85 -14.58
C LYS A 67 10.76 3.35 -14.78
N MET A 68 11.85 4.02 -14.39
CA MET A 68 12.04 5.43 -14.69
C MET A 68 12.18 5.64 -16.18
N ILE A 69 11.36 6.54 -16.73
CA ILE A 69 11.39 6.94 -18.14
C ILE A 69 12.21 8.20 -18.28
N ASP A 70 11.96 9.18 -17.40
CA ASP A 70 12.65 10.47 -17.42
C ASP A 70 12.62 11.12 -16.02
N ALA A 71 13.43 12.14 -15.82
CA ALA A 71 13.44 12.93 -14.60
C ALA A 71 13.77 14.39 -14.92
N THR A 72 13.14 15.29 -14.16
CA THR A 72 13.44 16.73 -14.13
C THR A 72 14.09 17.09 -12.80
N ALA A 73 14.30 18.38 -12.54
CA ALA A 73 14.75 18.86 -11.25
C ALA A 73 13.70 18.63 -10.12
N ASP A 74 12.41 18.55 -10.47
CA ASP A 74 11.30 18.56 -9.51
C ASP A 74 10.61 17.20 -9.35
N PHE A 75 10.64 16.34 -10.38
CA PHE A 75 9.93 15.06 -10.36
C PHE A 75 10.56 14.00 -11.27
N ILE A 76 10.19 12.76 -10.99
CA ILE A 76 10.50 11.57 -11.78
C ILE A 76 9.25 11.17 -12.58
N VAL A 77 9.42 10.85 -13.87
CA VAL A 77 8.40 10.20 -14.70
C VAL A 77 8.71 8.72 -14.76
N ALA A 78 7.74 7.88 -14.37
CA ALA A 78 7.93 6.44 -14.36
C ALA A 78 6.75 5.69 -14.98
N GLU A 79 7.05 4.53 -15.57
CA GLU A 79 6.09 3.50 -15.92
C GLU A 79 5.96 2.55 -14.74
N VAL A 80 4.72 2.28 -14.31
CA VAL A 80 4.37 1.31 -13.26
C VAL A 80 3.46 0.25 -13.84
N ARG A 81 3.72 -1.01 -13.51
CA ARG A 81 2.85 -2.14 -13.85
C ARG A 81 2.54 -2.96 -12.62
N PHE A 82 1.29 -3.37 -12.51
CA PHE A 82 0.86 -4.40 -11.58
C PHE A 82 1.01 -5.75 -12.29
N ASP A 83 2.21 -6.32 -12.29
CA ASP A 83 2.52 -7.55 -13.03
C ASP A 83 1.63 -8.72 -12.56
N THR A 84 1.36 -8.81 -11.25
CA THR A 84 0.38 -9.75 -10.68
C THR A 84 -0.36 -9.12 -9.51
N ILE A 85 -1.64 -9.47 -9.37
CA ILE A 85 -2.47 -9.16 -8.20
C ILE A 85 -3.33 -10.40 -7.91
N ILE A 86 -3.25 -10.93 -6.70
CA ILE A 86 -4.02 -12.09 -6.26
C ILE A 86 -4.62 -11.80 -4.88
N TYR A 87 -5.93 -11.92 -4.76
CA TYR A 87 -6.66 -11.89 -3.50
C TYR A 87 -7.29 -13.26 -3.28
N ASN A 88 -6.98 -13.88 -2.16
CA ASN A 88 -7.57 -15.14 -1.72
C ASN A 88 -8.25 -14.89 -0.38
N THR A 89 -9.57 -15.09 -0.32
CA THR A 89 -10.37 -14.87 0.89
C THR A 89 -11.10 -16.15 1.23
N ASN A 90 -11.02 -16.58 2.48
CA ASN A 90 -11.80 -17.67 3.03
C ASN A 90 -12.74 -17.12 4.10
N SER A 91 -14.03 -17.33 3.93
CA SER A 91 -15.08 -16.94 4.87
C SER A 91 -16.09 -18.06 5.02
N MET A 92 -16.32 -18.52 6.23
CA MET A 92 -17.27 -19.61 6.53
C MET A 92 -17.06 -20.88 5.66
N GLY A 93 -15.79 -21.25 5.43
CA GLY A 93 -15.43 -22.41 4.61
C GLY A 93 -15.56 -22.21 3.10
N LYS A 94 -15.98 -21.02 2.64
CA LYS A 94 -16.03 -20.68 1.22
C LYS A 94 -14.78 -19.87 0.83
N THR A 95 -14.06 -20.37 -0.15
CA THR A 95 -12.89 -19.70 -0.72
C THR A 95 -13.28 -18.91 -1.96
N SER A 96 -12.83 -17.66 -2.04
CA SER A 96 -12.97 -16.78 -3.21
C SER A 96 -11.59 -16.33 -3.65
N ILE A 97 -11.23 -16.51 -4.93
CA ILE A 97 -9.96 -16.13 -5.50
C ILE A 97 -10.20 -15.13 -6.64
N ILE A 98 -9.65 -13.93 -6.50
CA ILE A 98 -9.59 -12.91 -7.56
C ILE A 98 -8.13 -12.83 -7.99
N SER A 99 -7.86 -13.01 -9.29
CA SER A 99 -6.49 -13.10 -9.80
C SER A 99 -6.33 -12.39 -11.13
N SER A 100 -5.32 -11.54 -11.23
CA SER A 100 -4.95 -10.91 -12.51
C SER A 100 -4.24 -11.87 -13.48
N VAL A 101 -3.77 -13.02 -12.99
CA VAL A 101 -3.14 -14.07 -13.82
C VAL A 101 -4.20 -14.87 -14.58
N SER A 102 -5.39 -15.04 -14.00
CA SER A 102 -6.54 -15.62 -14.69
C SER A 102 -7.15 -14.62 -15.67
N GLU A 103 -7.57 -15.05 -16.83
CA GLU A 103 -8.31 -14.19 -17.76
C GLU A 103 -9.68 -13.78 -17.21
N GLY A 104 -10.22 -14.56 -16.27
CA GLY A 104 -11.55 -14.35 -15.70
C GLY A 104 -12.66 -14.52 -16.73
N ASP A 105 -13.88 -14.21 -16.31
CA ASP A 105 -15.05 -14.22 -17.23
C ASP A 105 -16.03 -13.10 -16.84
N ILE A 106 -16.17 -12.12 -17.70
CA ILE A 106 -17.07 -10.97 -17.51
C ILE A 106 -18.57 -11.36 -17.50
N LYS A 107 -18.91 -12.49 -18.13
CA LYS A 107 -20.28 -13.03 -18.21
C LYS A 107 -20.54 -14.10 -17.15
N SER A 108 -19.65 -14.29 -16.19
CA SER A 108 -19.86 -15.25 -15.11
C SER A 108 -20.93 -14.77 -14.13
N SER A 109 -21.64 -15.73 -13.53
CA SER A 109 -22.47 -15.51 -12.35
C SER A 109 -21.65 -15.38 -11.06
N GLU A 110 -20.36 -15.72 -11.10
CA GLU A 110 -19.45 -15.66 -9.97
C GLU A 110 -18.70 -14.32 -9.94
N THR A 111 -18.90 -13.54 -8.86
CA THR A 111 -18.25 -12.23 -8.67
C THR A 111 -16.73 -12.31 -8.82
N ALA A 112 -16.10 -13.36 -8.28
CA ALA A 112 -14.65 -13.53 -8.34
C ALA A 112 -14.13 -13.68 -9.78
N ALA A 113 -14.86 -14.37 -10.65
CA ALA A 113 -14.49 -14.53 -12.06
C ALA A 113 -14.62 -13.19 -12.82
N VAL A 114 -15.68 -12.41 -12.56
CA VAL A 114 -15.86 -11.07 -13.11
C VAL A 114 -14.75 -10.14 -12.64
N MET A 115 -14.42 -10.12 -11.33
CA MET A 115 -13.36 -9.30 -10.78
C MET A 115 -11.97 -9.70 -11.33
N SER A 116 -11.71 -10.99 -11.51
CA SER A 116 -10.47 -11.48 -12.13
C SER A 116 -10.29 -10.97 -13.55
N TYR A 117 -11.37 -10.91 -14.35
CA TYR A 117 -11.33 -10.32 -15.68
C TYR A 117 -10.81 -8.87 -15.65
N PHE A 118 -11.31 -8.04 -14.73
CA PHE A 118 -10.86 -6.65 -14.61
C PHE A 118 -9.44 -6.51 -14.05
N MET A 119 -9.05 -7.36 -13.09
CA MET A 119 -7.67 -7.39 -12.58
C MET A 119 -6.68 -7.82 -13.68
N ASN A 120 -7.04 -8.78 -14.52
CA ASN A 120 -6.23 -9.18 -15.67
C ASN A 120 -6.06 -8.02 -16.67
N ARG A 121 -7.09 -7.23 -16.93
CA ARG A 121 -6.97 -6.03 -17.78
C ARG A 121 -6.08 -4.97 -17.13
N LEU A 122 -6.21 -4.75 -15.82
CA LEU A 122 -5.32 -3.82 -15.11
C LEU A 122 -3.86 -4.24 -15.24
N SER A 123 -3.54 -5.53 -15.04
CA SER A 123 -2.16 -6.03 -15.12
C SER A 123 -1.55 -5.94 -16.54
N LYS A 124 -2.37 -5.98 -17.58
CA LYS A 124 -1.92 -5.84 -18.99
C LYS A 124 -1.62 -4.40 -19.40
N ASN A 125 -2.01 -3.41 -18.59
CA ASN A 125 -1.85 -1.99 -18.92
C ASN A 125 -0.83 -1.33 -18.00
N ALA A 126 -0.01 -0.45 -18.58
CA ALA A 126 0.94 0.37 -17.83
C ALA A 126 0.27 1.64 -17.31
N LEU A 127 0.68 2.07 -16.14
CA LEU A 127 0.43 3.39 -15.57
C LEU A 127 1.65 4.27 -15.79
N TYR A 128 1.43 5.51 -16.22
CA TYR A 128 2.47 6.51 -16.28
C TYR A 128 2.25 7.53 -15.19
N ILE A 129 3.25 7.71 -14.32
CA ILE A 129 3.16 8.54 -13.13
C ILE A 129 4.20 9.66 -13.15
N LYS A 130 3.88 10.76 -12.46
CA LYS A 130 4.86 11.71 -11.94
C LYS A 130 4.93 11.54 -10.43
N MET A 131 6.14 11.40 -9.90
CA MET A 131 6.37 11.32 -8.45
C MET A 131 7.51 12.25 -8.04
N ASP A 132 7.46 12.78 -6.83
CA ASP A 132 8.56 13.55 -6.25
C ASP A 132 9.70 12.63 -5.78
N PHE A 133 10.80 13.24 -5.34
CA PHE A 133 11.96 12.49 -4.85
C PHE A 133 11.76 11.85 -3.46
N ALA A 134 10.67 12.15 -2.76
CA ALA A 134 10.24 11.42 -1.57
C ALA A 134 9.42 10.17 -1.92
N GLY A 135 9.06 10.00 -3.20
CA GLY A 135 8.26 8.87 -3.71
C GLY A 135 6.76 9.09 -3.68
N LYS A 136 6.31 10.31 -3.34
CA LYS A 136 4.89 10.69 -3.37
C LYS A 136 4.43 10.88 -4.81
N ILE A 137 3.28 10.29 -5.15
CA ILE A 137 2.69 10.41 -6.48
C ILE A 137 2.01 11.77 -6.64
N LEU A 138 2.49 12.56 -7.56
CA LEU A 138 1.93 13.86 -7.92
C LEU A 138 0.76 13.71 -8.88
N GLU A 139 0.92 12.83 -9.91
CA GLU A 139 -0.06 12.65 -10.97
C GLU A 139 0.02 11.24 -11.56
N ILE A 140 -1.12 10.67 -11.94
CA ILE A 140 -1.20 9.51 -12.83
C ILE A 140 -1.63 10.02 -14.20
N VAL A 141 -0.66 10.09 -15.13
CA VAL A 141 -0.81 10.81 -16.41
C VAL A 141 -1.88 10.21 -17.33
N ASN A 142 -2.03 8.88 -17.29
CA ASN A 142 -2.94 8.15 -18.18
C ASN A 142 -4.13 7.50 -17.44
N SER A 143 -4.48 7.96 -16.27
CA SER A 143 -5.55 7.37 -15.43
C SER A 143 -6.89 7.33 -16.15
N LYS A 144 -7.28 8.42 -16.81
CA LYS A 144 -8.54 8.49 -17.55
C LYS A 144 -8.58 7.45 -18.66
N MET A 145 -7.52 7.36 -19.47
CA MET A 145 -7.43 6.37 -20.55
C MET A 145 -7.52 4.94 -20.00
N LEU A 146 -6.82 4.64 -18.92
CA LEU A 146 -6.85 3.34 -18.27
C LEU A 146 -8.26 3.02 -17.75
N SER A 147 -8.89 3.96 -17.05
CA SER A 147 -10.27 3.82 -16.59
C SER A 147 -11.23 3.55 -17.73
N ASP A 148 -11.16 4.31 -18.81
CA ASP A 148 -12.02 4.14 -19.98
C ASP A 148 -11.84 2.74 -20.63
N VAL A 149 -10.59 2.27 -20.75
CA VAL A 149 -10.26 0.93 -21.29
C VAL A 149 -10.83 -0.18 -20.40
N ILE A 150 -10.68 -0.05 -19.09
CA ILE A 150 -11.15 -1.08 -18.14
C ILE A 150 -12.68 -1.03 -18.00
N MET A 151 -13.27 0.16 -17.94
CA MET A 151 -14.71 0.32 -17.76
C MET A 151 -15.55 0.01 -19.01
N LYS A 152 -14.93 0.00 -20.19
CA LYS A 152 -15.62 -0.22 -21.48
C LYS A 152 -16.52 -1.45 -21.47
N ASP A 153 -16.08 -2.53 -20.86
CA ASP A 153 -16.76 -3.82 -20.93
C ASP A 153 -17.74 -4.03 -19.77
N THR A 154 -17.89 -3.08 -18.84
CA THR A 154 -18.80 -3.24 -17.68
C THR A 154 -20.27 -3.41 -18.07
N SER A 155 -20.65 -3.01 -19.28
CA SER A 155 -22.00 -3.25 -19.83
C SER A 155 -22.28 -4.73 -20.10
N ALA A 156 -21.23 -5.55 -20.29
CA ALA A 156 -21.36 -6.99 -20.53
C ALA A 156 -21.54 -7.81 -19.25
N ILE A 157 -21.43 -7.18 -18.05
CA ILE A 157 -21.64 -7.85 -16.77
C ILE A 157 -23.12 -8.28 -16.65
N ILE A 158 -23.34 -9.59 -16.50
CA ILE A 158 -24.69 -10.17 -16.37
C ILE A 158 -25.23 -10.16 -14.93
N LEU A 159 -24.36 -9.92 -13.94
CA LEU A 159 -24.78 -9.78 -12.54
C LEU A 159 -25.77 -8.62 -12.40
N THR A 160 -26.91 -8.88 -11.77
CA THR A 160 -28.02 -7.94 -11.64
C THR A 160 -28.28 -7.52 -10.21
N GLY A 161 -29.18 -6.55 -10.01
CA GLY A 161 -29.57 -6.06 -8.70
C GLY A 161 -28.39 -5.46 -7.90
N MET A 162 -28.40 -5.67 -6.58
CA MET A 162 -27.39 -5.13 -5.67
C MET A 162 -25.99 -5.72 -5.90
N ILE A 163 -25.90 -6.99 -6.28
CA ILE A 163 -24.61 -7.65 -6.56
C ILE A 163 -23.98 -7.00 -7.79
N GLY A 164 -24.72 -6.85 -8.89
CA GLY A 164 -24.22 -6.26 -10.12
C GLY A 164 -23.81 -4.80 -9.95
N SER A 165 -24.59 -3.99 -9.23
CA SER A 165 -24.25 -2.60 -8.94
C SER A 165 -23.02 -2.50 -8.01
N GLY A 166 -22.92 -3.38 -7.01
CA GLY A 166 -21.76 -3.46 -6.11
C GLY A 166 -20.46 -3.77 -6.84
N VAL A 167 -20.49 -4.77 -7.74
CA VAL A 167 -19.34 -5.15 -8.57
C VAL A 167 -18.89 -3.98 -9.47
N LYS A 168 -19.83 -3.31 -10.15
CA LYS A 168 -19.51 -2.15 -11.00
C LYS A 168 -18.88 -1.01 -10.19
N THR A 169 -19.40 -0.74 -9.00
CA THR A 169 -18.84 0.26 -8.07
C THR A 169 -17.43 -0.13 -7.62
N GLN A 170 -17.23 -1.39 -7.27
CA GLN A 170 -15.91 -1.89 -6.85
C GLN A 170 -14.88 -1.76 -7.98
N ILE A 171 -15.24 -2.11 -9.23
CA ILE A 171 -14.37 -1.95 -10.39
C ILE A 171 -14.00 -0.47 -10.57
N LYS A 172 -15.00 0.43 -10.58
CA LYS A 172 -14.77 1.88 -10.70
C LYS A 172 -13.84 2.40 -9.61
N ASN A 173 -14.04 1.98 -8.37
CA ASN A 173 -13.19 2.39 -7.25
C ASN A 173 -11.76 1.87 -7.40
N THR A 174 -11.58 0.63 -7.85
CA THR A 174 -10.25 0.01 -8.06
C THR A 174 -9.41 0.79 -9.08
N VAL A 175 -10.03 1.30 -10.15
CA VAL A 175 -9.31 2.06 -11.19
C VAL A 175 -9.38 3.58 -11.00
N SER A 176 -9.83 4.05 -9.85
CA SER A 176 -9.83 5.47 -9.52
C SER A 176 -8.41 5.96 -9.25
N ASP A 177 -8.12 7.21 -9.58
CA ASP A 177 -6.83 7.87 -9.31
C ASP A 177 -6.38 7.68 -7.86
N LYS A 178 -7.31 7.88 -6.91
CA LYS A 178 -7.04 7.75 -5.49
C LYS A 178 -6.56 6.35 -5.12
N THR A 179 -7.23 5.31 -5.59
CA THR A 179 -6.86 3.92 -5.28
C THR A 179 -5.55 3.52 -5.96
N LEU A 180 -5.41 3.82 -7.25
CA LEU A 180 -4.17 3.53 -7.98
C LEU A 180 -2.97 4.24 -7.37
N LYS A 181 -3.13 5.50 -6.98
CA LYS A 181 -2.12 6.29 -6.29
C LYS A 181 -1.69 5.62 -4.99
N THR A 182 -2.64 5.26 -4.14
CA THR A 182 -2.38 4.56 -2.86
C THR A 182 -1.67 3.22 -3.08
N MET A 183 -2.09 2.44 -4.09
CA MET A 183 -1.46 1.16 -4.41
C MET A 183 0.01 1.31 -4.82
N ILE A 184 0.37 2.38 -5.52
CA ILE A 184 1.76 2.66 -5.92
C ILE A 184 2.54 3.23 -4.74
N GLU A 185 1.96 4.18 -4.00
CA GLU A 185 2.59 4.83 -2.85
C GLU A 185 2.98 3.86 -1.73
N ALA A 186 2.32 2.71 -1.63
CA ALA A 186 2.73 1.63 -0.73
C ALA A 186 4.15 1.10 -1.01
N PHE A 187 4.70 1.33 -2.21
CA PHE A 187 6.06 0.93 -2.62
C PHE A 187 7.02 2.10 -2.76
N THR A 188 6.56 3.35 -2.62
CA THR A 188 7.38 4.52 -2.94
C THR A 188 7.36 5.62 -1.89
N ASN A 189 6.21 5.88 -1.23
CA ASN A 189 5.99 7.06 -0.38
C ASN A 189 6.35 6.81 1.09
N TYR A 190 7.64 6.66 1.38
CA TYR A 190 8.18 6.43 2.73
C TYR A 190 9.47 7.21 3.01
N LEU A 191 9.99 7.95 2.03
CA LEU A 191 11.25 8.67 2.16
C LEU A 191 11.04 10.10 2.65
N PRO A 192 12.02 10.68 3.38
CA PRO A 192 11.97 12.09 3.76
C PRO A 192 12.31 13.05 2.60
N GLY A 193 12.82 12.56 1.46
CA GLY A 193 13.25 13.35 0.31
C GLY A 193 14.48 14.23 0.55
N LYS A 194 15.19 14.03 1.65
CA LYS A 194 16.31 14.86 2.10
C LYS A 194 17.41 14.03 2.78
N GLN A 195 18.49 14.70 3.15
CA GLN A 195 19.54 14.11 3.99
C GLN A 195 19.05 13.95 5.43
N VAL A 196 19.34 12.79 6.02
CA VAL A 196 19.01 12.42 7.40
C VAL A 196 20.17 11.70 8.06
N SER A 197 20.22 11.78 9.38
CA SER A 197 21.19 11.12 10.25
C SER A 197 20.54 9.97 11.01
N THR A 198 21.34 9.03 11.49
CA THR A 198 20.88 8.01 12.43
C THR A 198 20.22 8.66 13.64
N GLY A 199 19.00 8.21 13.98
CA GLY A 199 18.14 8.76 15.02
C GLY A 199 17.13 9.81 14.53
N ASP A 200 17.28 10.34 13.30
CA ASP A 200 16.31 11.29 12.75
C ASP A 200 14.96 10.62 12.47
N ASN A 201 13.91 11.42 12.63
CA ASN A 201 12.54 11.00 12.41
C ASN A 201 11.84 11.86 11.33
N TRP A 202 10.89 11.26 10.64
CA TRP A 202 9.98 11.97 9.74
C TRP A 202 8.62 11.28 9.70
N ASN A 203 7.60 12.00 9.28
CA ASN A 203 6.25 11.47 9.16
C ASN A 203 5.76 11.50 7.71
N VAL A 204 4.98 10.48 7.36
CA VAL A 204 4.20 10.45 6.12
C VAL A 204 2.74 10.20 6.49
N THR A 205 1.83 10.98 5.88
CA THR A 205 0.39 10.80 6.05
C THR A 205 -0.21 10.35 4.73
N VAL A 206 -0.97 9.26 4.77
CA VAL A 206 -1.70 8.75 3.61
C VAL A 206 -3.15 8.47 3.99
N GLN A 207 -4.05 8.53 3.00
CA GLN A 207 -5.43 8.13 3.15
C GLN A 207 -5.71 6.94 2.25
N VAL A 208 -6.18 5.85 2.85
CA VAL A 208 -6.38 4.55 2.17
C VAL A 208 -7.86 4.20 2.17
N ASN A 209 -8.37 3.72 1.03
CA ASN A 209 -9.67 3.08 0.98
C ASN A 209 -9.46 1.56 1.06
N SER A 210 -9.86 0.96 2.17
CA SER A 210 -9.77 -0.48 2.42
C SER A 210 -11.17 -1.08 2.57
N GLY A 211 -11.60 -1.88 1.61
CA GLY A 211 -12.93 -2.51 1.65
C GLY A 211 -14.12 -1.53 1.69
N GLY A 212 -13.95 -0.30 1.19
CA GLY A 212 -14.92 0.79 1.28
C GLY A 212 -14.75 1.69 2.52
N MET A 213 -13.93 1.28 3.48
CA MET A 213 -13.59 2.10 4.64
C MET A 213 -12.47 3.07 4.29
N LEU A 214 -12.68 4.36 4.51
CA LEU A 214 -11.68 5.40 4.33
C LEU A 214 -10.91 5.57 5.64
N LEU A 215 -9.61 5.26 5.61
CA LEU A 215 -8.72 5.27 6.77
C LEU A 215 -7.63 6.32 6.59
N ASP A 216 -7.36 7.10 7.63
CA ASP A 216 -6.19 7.98 7.71
C ASP A 216 -5.08 7.22 8.43
N ILE A 217 -3.90 7.19 7.80
CA ILE A 217 -2.71 6.51 8.32
C ILE A 217 -1.59 7.53 8.45
N ILE A 218 -1.10 7.72 9.67
CA ILE A 218 0.05 8.56 9.97
C ILE A 218 1.19 7.64 10.39
N THR A 219 2.24 7.58 9.58
CA THR A 219 3.41 6.74 9.83
C THR A 219 4.60 7.62 10.24
N GLY A 220 5.12 7.36 11.44
CA GLY A 220 6.40 7.88 11.90
C GLY A 220 7.52 6.92 11.53
N TYR A 221 8.49 7.39 10.79
CA TYR A 221 9.70 6.67 10.42
C TYR A 221 10.89 7.15 11.24
N ARG A 222 11.83 6.25 11.55
CA ARG A 222 13.09 6.55 12.21
C ARG A 222 14.24 5.82 11.52
N LEU A 223 15.31 6.54 11.21
CA LEU A 223 16.54 5.92 10.72
C LEU A 223 17.31 5.30 11.90
N ASP A 224 17.31 3.99 12.01
CA ASP A 224 17.97 3.26 13.10
C ASP A 224 19.48 3.09 12.85
N GLY A 225 19.90 3.06 11.58
CA GLY A 225 21.31 2.97 11.23
C GLY A 225 21.58 2.73 9.76
N ILE A 226 22.82 2.89 9.38
CA ILE A 226 23.30 2.70 8.01
C ILE A 226 24.41 1.62 8.05
N ASN A 227 24.28 0.62 7.17
CA ASN A 227 25.28 -0.43 6.99
C ASN A 227 25.60 -0.57 5.50
N GLY A 228 26.75 -0.02 5.09
CA GLY A 228 27.13 0.08 3.68
C GLY A 228 26.12 0.90 2.90
N ASN A 229 25.48 0.28 1.90
CA ASN A 229 24.43 0.91 1.10
C ASN A 229 23.01 0.69 1.65
N ASN A 230 22.87 0.10 2.82
CA ASN A 230 21.57 -0.23 3.42
C ASN A 230 21.23 0.73 4.56
N ALA A 231 20.08 1.38 4.50
CA ALA A 231 19.49 2.10 5.61
C ALA A 231 18.45 1.20 6.30
N ASN A 232 18.59 1.02 7.62
CA ASN A 232 17.61 0.32 8.45
C ASN A 232 16.67 1.34 9.06
N ILE A 233 15.38 1.17 8.84
CA ILE A 233 14.34 2.10 9.24
C ILE A 233 13.30 1.35 10.05
N ALA A 234 12.97 1.85 11.24
CA ALA A 234 11.78 1.44 11.97
C ALA A 234 10.63 2.38 11.63
N ALA A 235 9.42 1.83 11.53
CA ALA A 235 8.21 2.62 11.31
C ALA A 235 7.09 2.18 12.23
N GLU A 236 6.31 3.17 12.70
CA GLU A 236 5.09 2.94 13.47
C GLU A 236 3.96 3.79 12.87
N SER A 237 2.86 3.13 12.52
CA SER A 237 1.69 3.77 11.93
C SER A 237 0.53 3.80 12.90
N ASN A 238 -0.09 4.97 13.05
CA ASN A 238 -1.39 5.13 13.67
C ASN A 238 -2.45 5.12 12.58
N ILE A 239 -3.45 4.25 12.73
CA ILE A 239 -4.53 4.04 11.77
C ILE A 239 -5.84 4.46 12.45
N LYS A 240 -6.66 5.27 11.79
CA LYS A 240 -7.99 5.62 12.27
C LYS A 240 -8.97 5.76 11.10
N ALA A 241 -10.27 5.62 11.38
CA ALA A 241 -11.30 6.02 10.43
C ALA A 241 -11.13 7.50 10.09
N SER A 242 -11.29 7.86 8.81
CA SER A 242 -11.21 9.26 8.39
C SER A 242 -12.45 10.01 8.86
N GLU A 243 -12.26 11.20 9.42
CA GLU A 243 -13.37 12.07 9.91
C GLU A 243 -14.34 12.48 8.79
N ASN A 244 -13.87 12.47 7.54
CA ASN A 244 -14.66 12.82 6.36
C ASN A 244 -15.10 11.58 5.56
N ALA A 245 -15.15 10.41 6.19
CA ALA A 245 -15.53 9.18 5.52
C ALA A 245 -17.05 9.13 5.30
N ASP A 246 -17.46 8.99 4.05
CA ASP A 246 -18.84 8.67 3.74
C ASP A 246 -19.20 7.29 4.30
N PRO A 247 -20.40 7.10 4.82
CA PRO A 247 -20.88 5.79 5.20
C PRO A 247 -20.88 4.82 4.02
N MET A 248 -20.48 3.58 4.27
CA MET A 248 -20.63 2.54 3.26
C MET A 248 -22.10 2.16 3.13
N MET A 249 -22.56 1.88 1.91
CA MET A 249 -23.90 1.40 1.64
C MET A 249 -23.82 -0.06 1.17
N ALA A 250 -24.43 -0.96 1.89
CA ALA A 250 -24.47 -2.39 1.54
C ALA A 250 -25.87 -2.96 1.77
N GLY A 251 -26.50 -3.48 0.74
CA GLY A 251 -27.82 -4.12 0.84
C GLY A 251 -28.94 -3.20 1.33
N GLY A 252 -28.84 -1.87 1.12
CA GLY A 252 -29.76 -0.87 1.68
C GLY A 252 -29.48 -0.48 3.13
N ALA A 253 -28.50 -1.09 3.77
CA ALA A 253 -28.01 -0.69 5.08
C ALA A 253 -26.88 0.35 4.95
N LYS A 254 -26.86 1.28 5.90
CA LYS A 254 -25.79 2.26 6.12
C LYS A 254 -24.83 1.68 7.15
N ILE A 255 -23.52 1.69 6.83
CA ILE A 255 -22.47 1.19 7.71
C ILE A 255 -21.53 2.34 8.03
N THR A 256 -21.34 2.65 9.31
CA THR A 256 -20.32 3.58 9.82
C THR A 256 -19.28 2.84 10.65
N TYR A 257 -18.07 3.43 10.75
CA TYR A 257 -16.90 2.79 11.36
C TYR A 257 -16.00 3.81 12.09
N ASP A 258 -16.62 4.82 12.69
CA ASP A 258 -15.95 6.00 13.23
C ASP A 258 -14.98 5.69 14.38
N ASP A 259 -15.15 4.58 15.09
CA ASP A 259 -14.32 4.17 16.21
C ASP A 259 -13.20 3.17 15.83
N LEU A 260 -13.04 2.84 14.55
CA LEU A 260 -11.94 1.98 14.10
C LEU A 260 -10.60 2.67 14.34
N LYS A 261 -9.72 1.96 15.08
CA LYS A 261 -8.37 2.41 15.39
C LYS A 261 -7.40 1.24 15.28
N GLY A 262 -6.17 1.54 14.89
CA GLY A 262 -5.15 0.51 14.79
C GLY A 262 -3.74 1.04 14.85
N LEU A 263 -2.83 0.11 15.01
CA LEU A 263 -1.39 0.30 15.00
C LEU A 263 -0.76 -0.66 14.00
N SER A 264 0.26 -0.19 13.28
CA SER A 264 1.13 -1.06 12.51
C SER A 264 2.58 -0.74 12.87
N LYS A 265 3.40 -1.79 13.04
CA LYS A 265 4.84 -1.64 13.26
C LYS A 265 5.58 -2.35 12.14
N SER A 266 6.53 -1.68 11.52
CA SER A 266 7.36 -2.27 10.48
C SER A 266 8.84 -2.03 10.70
N ASN A 267 9.65 -2.94 10.14
CA ASN A 267 11.08 -2.80 9.95
C ASN A 267 11.37 -2.87 8.45
N MET A 268 12.11 -1.90 7.97
CA MET A 268 12.38 -1.71 6.56
C MET A 268 13.89 -1.59 6.32
N VAL A 269 14.37 -2.19 5.26
CA VAL A 269 15.74 -2.01 4.73
C VAL A 269 15.62 -1.36 3.35
N ILE A 270 16.31 -0.25 3.16
CA ILE A 270 16.31 0.53 1.92
C ILE A 270 17.72 0.59 1.34
N ASP A 271 17.87 0.45 0.02
CA ASP A 271 19.09 0.76 -0.69
C ASP A 271 19.22 2.30 -0.84
N ILE A 272 20.19 2.92 -0.14
CA ILE A 272 20.39 4.37 -0.12
C ILE A 272 20.77 4.95 -1.49
N ARG A 273 21.28 4.12 -2.42
CA ARG A 273 21.64 4.56 -3.78
C ARG A 273 20.43 4.83 -4.66
N THR A 274 19.37 4.06 -4.44
CA THR A 274 18.13 4.14 -5.24
C THR A 274 16.96 4.71 -4.46
N GLY A 275 17.00 4.65 -3.14
CA GLY A 275 15.88 4.96 -2.26
C GLY A 275 14.82 3.86 -2.20
N LEU A 276 15.05 2.69 -2.81
CA LEU A 276 14.05 1.63 -2.92
C LEU A 276 14.13 0.62 -1.78
N ILE A 277 12.98 0.05 -1.41
CA ILE A 277 12.87 -1.03 -0.43
C ILE A 277 13.64 -2.25 -0.94
N ILE A 278 14.47 -2.83 -0.06
CA ILE A 278 15.06 -4.16 -0.24
C ILE A 278 14.15 -5.21 0.41
N GLU A 279 13.76 -4.96 1.67
CA GLU A 279 12.82 -5.77 2.43
C GLU A 279 12.06 -4.89 3.43
N GLU A 280 10.78 -5.19 3.62
CA GLU A 280 9.95 -4.66 4.71
C GLU A 280 9.13 -5.79 5.30
N LYS A 281 8.93 -5.76 6.62
CA LYS A 281 8.01 -6.63 7.35
C LYS A 281 7.20 -5.78 8.30
N ALA A 282 5.88 -5.94 8.26
CA ALA A 282 4.98 -5.22 9.14
C ALA A 282 3.99 -6.16 9.84
N LYS A 283 3.57 -5.75 11.04
CA LYS A 283 2.47 -6.35 11.81
C LYS A 283 1.46 -5.26 12.11
N THR A 284 0.19 -5.56 11.83
CA THR A 284 -0.90 -4.61 11.96
C THR A 284 -1.99 -5.19 12.83
N HIS A 285 -2.53 -4.37 13.72
CA HIS A 285 -3.73 -4.67 14.49
C HIS A 285 -4.67 -3.48 14.42
N ILE A 286 -5.93 -3.73 14.01
CA ILE A 286 -7.00 -2.73 13.95
C ILE A 286 -8.22 -3.30 14.67
N ALA A 287 -8.82 -2.52 15.55
CA ALA A 287 -10.04 -2.92 16.26
C ALA A 287 -11.04 -1.76 16.37
N GLY A 288 -12.30 -2.10 16.57
CA GLY A 288 -13.39 -1.15 16.76
C GLY A 288 -14.74 -1.76 16.41
N ASN A 289 -15.72 -0.92 16.11
CA ASN A 289 -17.07 -1.35 15.80
C ASN A 289 -17.53 -0.83 14.43
N LEU A 290 -18.29 -1.66 13.73
CA LEU A 290 -19.11 -1.22 12.61
C LEU A 290 -20.54 -1.00 13.14
N ALA A 291 -21.07 0.19 12.98
CA ALA A 291 -22.48 0.46 13.23
C ALA A 291 -23.26 0.31 11.93
N ILE A 292 -24.19 -0.65 11.90
CA ILE A 292 -25.00 -1.00 10.74
C ILE A 292 -26.42 -0.59 11.02
N SER A 293 -27.02 0.24 10.17
CA SER A 293 -28.39 0.72 10.32
C SER A 293 -29.15 0.62 8.99
N GLY A 294 -30.41 0.23 9.08
CA GLY A 294 -31.32 0.12 7.95
C GLY A 294 -32.77 0.34 8.37
N PRO A 295 -33.74 0.24 7.45
CA PRO A 295 -35.15 0.40 7.77
C PRO A 295 -35.61 -0.62 8.83
N GLY A 296 -35.86 -0.12 10.05
CA GLY A 296 -36.37 -0.96 11.15
C GLY A 296 -35.33 -1.76 11.93
N PHE A 297 -34.02 -1.59 11.67
CA PHE A 297 -32.98 -2.24 12.45
C PHE A 297 -31.74 -1.38 12.65
N SER A 298 -31.06 -1.58 13.75
CA SER A 298 -29.72 -1.05 14.02
C SER A 298 -28.95 -2.09 14.83
N MET A 299 -27.68 -2.30 14.48
CA MET A 299 -26.80 -3.23 15.20
C MET A 299 -25.38 -2.70 15.20
N THR A 300 -24.63 -3.09 16.22
CA THR A 300 -23.19 -2.86 16.32
C THR A 300 -22.46 -4.19 16.15
N MET A 301 -21.45 -4.20 15.28
CA MET A 301 -20.65 -5.39 14.98
C MET A 301 -19.20 -5.11 15.37
N PRO A 302 -18.72 -5.66 16.49
CA PRO A 302 -17.31 -5.60 16.83
C PRO A 302 -16.44 -6.24 15.74
N MET A 303 -15.33 -5.61 15.43
CA MET A 303 -14.37 -6.05 14.43
C MET A 303 -12.96 -5.96 15.00
N ASP A 304 -12.17 -7.00 14.75
CA ASP A 304 -10.75 -7.10 15.06
C ASP A 304 -10.00 -7.63 13.83
N ILE A 305 -8.95 -6.93 13.40
CA ILE A 305 -8.13 -7.28 12.25
C ILE A 305 -6.69 -7.45 12.71
N ASN A 306 -6.16 -8.64 12.54
CA ASN A 306 -4.76 -8.95 12.74
C ASN A 306 -4.11 -9.31 11.42
N GLY A 307 -2.99 -8.68 11.10
CA GLY A 307 -2.32 -8.88 9.82
C GLY A 307 -0.80 -8.83 9.91
N GLU A 308 -0.17 -9.57 9.00
CA GLU A 308 1.25 -9.49 8.73
C GLU A 308 1.45 -9.22 7.24
N SER A 309 2.44 -8.39 6.92
CA SER A 309 2.79 -8.13 5.54
C SER A 309 4.30 -8.13 5.33
N LYS A 310 4.69 -8.42 4.10
CA LYS A 310 6.08 -8.43 3.66
C LYS A 310 6.18 -7.84 2.26
N VAL A 311 7.17 -6.96 2.05
CA VAL A 311 7.59 -6.47 0.74
C VAL A 311 9.05 -6.86 0.53
N ILE A 312 9.40 -7.35 -0.65
CA ILE A 312 10.78 -7.65 -1.04
C ILE A 312 11.05 -7.15 -2.45
N ALA A 313 12.25 -6.61 -2.66
CA ALA A 313 12.77 -6.41 -4.01
C ALA A 313 13.10 -7.77 -4.64
N ILE A 314 12.73 -7.93 -5.91
CA ILE A 314 13.05 -9.14 -6.70
C ILE A 314 13.81 -8.76 -7.96
N LYS A 315 14.65 -9.68 -8.45
CA LYS A 315 15.46 -9.48 -9.67
C LYS A 315 14.61 -9.62 -10.93
#